data_3cf167577e80505290b2d327ad8253a0
#
_entry.id   3cf167577e80505290b2d327ad8253a0
#
_cell.length_a   1.000
_cell.length_b   1.000
_cell.length_c   1.000
_cell.angle_alpha   90.00
_cell.angle_beta   90.00
_cell.angle_gamma   90.00
#
_symmetry.space_group_name_H-M   'P 1'
#
loop_
_entity.id
_entity.type
_entity.pdbx_description
1 polymer ?
#
loop_
_entity_poly.entity_id
_entity_poly.type
_entity_poly.pdbx_seq_one_letter_code
_entity_poly.pdbx_strand_id
1 'polypeptide(L)'
;MEQGIITPEANTIAWDGAAYPFESWNRDQTLRSAMQASVNWYLNALDQSAGSAQTEDFFSKIGYGDCNFGNDSDGFWNGSGVKISALEQVELLVKLYRNDFGFRDESIAAVRDAILLDEDGLYGKTGTGRLNDTNIAGWFIGFVETHQGTYFVAVYLHSQNGSDGALAYETASNILKDMNIIE
;
A
#
# COMPACT_ATOMS: atom_id res chain seq x y z
N MET A 1 11.90 -5.57 -5.31
CA MET A 1 13.12 -4.91 -5.82
C MET A 1 14.37 -5.38 -5.10
N GLU A 2 14.46 -5.33 -3.78
CA GLU A 2 15.67 -5.73 -3.05
C GLU A 2 16.13 -7.17 -3.31
N GLN A 3 15.21 -8.07 -3.57
CA GLN A 3 15.48 -9.47 -3.93
C GLN A 3 15.70 -9.69 -5.45
N GLY A 4 15.69 -8.63 -6.27
CA GLY A 4 15.85 -8.71 -7.72
C GLY A 4 14.66 -9.30 -8.51
N ILE A 5 13.49 -9.47 -7.88
CA ILE A 5 12.28 -9.98 -8.54
C ILE A 5 11.79 -9.02 -9.62
N ILE A 6 11.81 -7.73 -9.32
CA ILE A 6 11.62 -6.62 -10.26
C ILE A 6 12.69 -5.57 -10.05
N THR A 7 12.94 -4.77 -11.09
CA THR A 7 13.81 -3.58 -11.03
C THR A 7 13.01 -2.35 -11.48
N PRO A 8 13.50 -1.13 -11.29
CA PRO A 8 12.83 0.07 -11.82
C PRO A 8 12.56 -0.01 -13.33
N GLU A 9 13.50 -0.59 -14.10
CA GLU A 9 13.40 -0.71 -15.56
C GLU A 9 12.63 -1.96 -16.01
N ALA A 10 12.57 -3.02 -15.17
CA ALA A 10 11.96 -4.31 -15.49
C ALA A 10 10.96 -4.71 -14.39
N ASN A 11 9.83 -4.01 -14.36
CA ASN A 11 8.77 -4.24 -13.37
C ASN A 11 7.41 -4.54 -14.02
N THR A 12 7.39 -4.83 -15.32
CA THR A 12 6.17 -5.25 -16.01
C THR A 12 5.95 -6.74 -15.82
N ILE A 13 4.76 -7.11 -15.36
CA ILE A 13 4.28 -8.50 -15.34
C ILE A 13 3.16 -8.62 -16.37
N ALA A 14 3.30 -9.60 -17.28
CA ALA A 14 2.30 -9.87 -18.29
C ALA A 14 1.00 -10.39 -17.67
N TRP A 15 -0.12 -9.93 -18.21
CA TRP A 15 -1.43 -10.44 -17.81
C TRP A 15 -1.59 -11.90 -18.26
N ASP A 16 -2.16 -12.72 -17.39
CA ASP A 16 -2.36 -14.16 -17.59
C ASP A 16 -3.56 -14.50 -18.49
N GLY A 17 -4.32 -13.47 -18.95
CA GLY A 17 -5.53 -13.64 -19.74
C GLY A 17 -6.79 -13.95 -18.91
N ALA A 18 -6.70 -14.05 -17.60
CA ALA A 18 -7.86 -14.25 -16.73
C ALA A 18 -8.77 -13.02 -16.70
N ALA A 19 -10.08 -13.24 -16.59
CA ALA A 19 -11.04 -12.14 -16.46
C ALA A 19 -11.12 -11.67 -15.00
N TYR A 20 -10.66 -10.44 -14.74
CA TYR A 20 -10.77 -9.79 -13.45
C TYR A 20 -11.93 -8.81 -13.43
N PRO A 21 -12.49 -8.47 -12.26
CA PRO A 21 -13.70 -7.63 -12.15
C PRO A 21 -13.52 -6.19 -12.60
N PHE A 22 -12.28 -5.70 -12.65
CA PHE A 22 -11.96 -4.33 -13.10
C PHE A 22 -11.25 -4.38 -14.44
N GLU A 23 -11.73 -3.61 -15.42
CA GLU A 23 -11.15 -3.57 -16.77
C GLU A 23 -9.65 -3.17 -16.74
N SER A 24 -9.28 -2.24 -15.85
CA SER A 24 -7.90 -1.82 -15.64
C SER A 24 -6.95 -2.94 -15.20
N TRP A 25 -7.48 -4.06 -14.70
CA TRP A 25 -6.70 -5.23 -14.29
C TRP A 25 -6.45 -6.21 -15.43
N ASN A 26 -7.23 -6.15 -16.52
CA ASN A 26 -7.20 -7.09 -17.64
C ASN A 26 -6.18 -6.65 -18.71
N ARG A 27 -4.95 -6.42 -18.30
CA ARG A 27 -3.81 -6.03 -19.15
C ARG A 27 -2.50 -6.19 -18.39
N ASP A 28 -1.38 -6.14 -19.11
CA ASP A 28 -0.04 -6.09 -18.50
C ASP A 28 0.05 -4.93 -17.50
N GLN A 29 0.74 -5.17 -16.38
CA GLN A 29 0.87 -4.20 -15.31
C GLN A 29 2.34 -3.88 -15.03
N THR A 30 2.61 -2.60 -14.79
CA THR A 30 3.84 -2.14 -14.15
C THR A 30 3.60 -1.96 -12.65
N LEU A 31 4.68 -1.77 -11.86
CA LEU A 31 4.54 -1.44 -10.44
C LEU A 31 3.62 -0.24 -10.23
N ARG A 32 3.82 0.84 -10.99
CA ARG A 32 3.02 2.06 -10.91
C ARG A 32 1.54 1.79 -11.20
N SER A 33 1.22 1.18 -12.35
CA SER A 33 -0.17 0.91 -12.72
C SER A 33 -0.86 -0.04 -11.73
N ALA A 34 -0.13 -1.04 -11.22
CA ALA A 34 -0.64 -1.99 -10.25
C ALA A 34 -0.93 -1.34 -8.89
N MET A 35 -0.04 -0.46 -8.41
CA MET A 35 -0.25 0.27 -7.15
C MET A 35 -1.42 1.23 -7.26
N GLN A 36 -1.51 2.00 -8.35
CA GLN A 36 -2.58 2.99 -8.58
C GLN A 36 -3.96 2.33 -8.73
N ALA A 37 -4.05 1.20 -9.43
CA ALA A 37 -5.30 0.46 -9.64
C ALA A 37 -5.53 -0.65 -8.61
N SER A 38 -4.65 -0.82 -7.62
CA SER A 38 -4.71 -1.89 -6.61
C SER A 38 -4.85 -3.28 -7.24
N VAL A 39 -4.00 -3.59 -8.22
CA VAL A 39 -4.06 -4.85 -8.99
C VAL A 39 -3.54 -6.00 -8.15
N ASN A 40 -4.45 -6.70 -7.47
CA ASN A 40 -4.08 -7.74 -6.52
C ASN A 40 -3.28 -8.88 -7.16
N TRP A 41 -3.59 -9.30 -8.38
CA TRP A 41 -2.86 -10.38 -9.03
C TRP A 41 -1.38 -10.05 -9.25
N TYR A 42 -1.05 -8.77 -9.55
CA TYR A 42 0.33 -8.32 -9.70
C TYR A 42 1.08 -8.40 -8.35
N LEU A 43 0.45 -7.91 -7.29
CA LEU A 43 1.04 -7.92 -5.95
C LEU A 43 1.19 -9.35 -5.42
N ASN A 44 0.21 -10.24 -5.68
CA ASN A 44 0.30 -11.66 -5.37
C ASN A 44 1.46 -12.35 -6.11
N ALA A 45 1.67 -12.03 -7.39
CA ALA A 45 2.79 -12.59 -8.15
C ALA A 45 4.15 -12.17 -7.56
N LEU A 46 4.28 -10.93 -7.09
CA LEU A 46 5.48 -10.47 -6.38
C LEU A 46 5.67 -11.20 -5.05
N ASP A 47 4.61 -11.33 -4.26
CA ASP A 47 4.65 -11.99 -2.95
C ASP A 47 5.02 -13.48 -3.09
N GLN A 48 4.40 -14.19 -4.02
CA GLN A 48 4.75 -15.58 -4.33
C GLN A 48 6.20 -15.73 -4.78
N SER A 49 6.69 -14.78 -5.59
CA SER A 49 8.09 -14.77 -6.05
C SER A 49 9.08 -14.46 -4.93
N ALA A 50 8.67 -13.64 -3.96
CA ALA A 50 9.46 -13.32 -2.77
C ALA A 50 9.55 -14.51 -1.80
N GLY A 51 8.49 -15.29 -1.71
CA GLY A 51 8.32 -16.41 -0.80
C GLY A 51 7.84 -15.97 0.60
N SER A 52 6.87 -16.70 1.14
CA SER A 52 6.21 -16.34 2.40
C SER A 52 7.18 -16.23 3.58
N ALA A 53 8.12 -17.15 3.70
CA ALA A 53 9.09 -17.14 4.79
C ALA A 53 9.98 -15.88 4.79
N GLN A 54 10.42 -15.41 3.62
CA GLN A 54 11.22 -14.19 3.50
C GLN A 54 10.38 -12.94 3.77
N THR A 55 9.14 -12.96 3.33
CA THR A 55 8.18 -11.87 3.58
C THR A 55 7.88 -11.74 5.08
N GLU A 56 7.56 -12.84 5.75
CA GLU A 56 7.32 -12.89 7.19
C GLU A 56 8.55 -12.46 8.02
N ASP A 57 9.75 -12.96 7.65
CA ASP A 57 11.01 -12.57 8.30
C ASP A 57 11.25 -11.06 8.16
N PHE A 58 11.03 -10.50 6.97
CA PHE A 58 11.17 -9.07 6.77
C PHE A 58 10.19 -8.26 7.61
N PHE A 59 8.89 -8.60 7.56
CA PHE A 59 7.88 -7.88 8.33
C PHE A 59 8.08 -8.01 9.84
N SER A 60 8.56 -9.17 10.31
CA SER A 60 8.94 -9.35 11.71
C SER A 60 10.12 -8.45 12.11
N LYS A 61 11.13 -8.31 11.23
CA LYS A 61 12.29 -7.43 11.47
C LYS A 61 11.92 -5.95 11.55
N ILE A 62 10.98 -5.50 10.74
CA ILE A 62 10.54 -4.10 10.77
C ILE A 62 9.49 -3.83 11.85
N GLY A 63 8.96 -4.87 12.50
CA GLY A 63 7.91 -4.77 13.52
C GLY A 63 6.56 -4.37 12.93
N TYR A 64 6.10 -5.08 11.88
CA TYR A 64 4.84 -4.78 11.22
C TYR A 64 3.65 -5.30 12.04
N GLY A 65 3.04 -4.41 12.83
CA GLY A 65 1.91 -4.74 13.68
C GLY A 65 2.23 -5.85 14.68
N ASP A 66 1.26 -6.74 14.94
CA ASP A 66 1.43 -7.88 15.84
C ASP A 66 2.17 -9.09 15.23
N CYS A 67 2.63 -8.96 13.98
CA CYS A 67 3.35 -10.00 13.23
C CYS A 67 2.61 -11.35 13.15
N ASN A 68 1.28 -11.35 13.29
CA ASN A 68 0.46 -12.56 13.17
C ASN A 68 0.03 -12.79 11.72
N PHE A 69 0.93 -13.36 10.91
CA PHE A 69 0.70 -13.54 9.45
C PHE A 69 -0.30 -14.65 9.12
N GLY A 70 -0.73 -15.46 10.12
CA GLY A 70 -1.68 -16.54 9.90
C GLY A 70 -1.14 -17.67 9.00
N ASN A 71 -2.05 -18.49 8.49
CA ASN A 71 -1.72 -19.57 7.55
C ASN A 71 -2.30 -19.30 6.15
N ASP A 72 -2.65 -18.04 5.84
CA ASP A 72 -3.31 -17.71 4.57
C ASP A 72 -2.33 -17.76 3.40
N SER A 73 -2.63 -18.63 2.44
CA SER A 73 -1.87 -18.81 1.20
C SER A 73 -2.00 -17.63 0.23
N ASP A 74 -2.93 -16.70 0.49
CA ASP A 74 -3.30 -15.63 -0.44
C ASP A 74 -2.63 -14.28 -0.12
N GLY A 75 -1.52 -14.31 0.60
CA GLY A 75 -0.80 -13.13 1.03
C GLY A 75 -1.41 -12.51 2.30
N PHE A 76 -0.57 -12.23 3.29
CA PHE A 76 -0.99 -11.72 4.61
C PHE A 76 -1.78 -10.40 4.52
N TRP A 77 -1.60 -9.61 3.47
CA TRP A 77 -2.26 -8.33 3.23
C TRP A 77 -3.69 -8.47 2.69
N ASN A 78 -4.12 -9.67 2.31
CA ASN A 78 -5.44 -9.93 1.69
C ASN A 78 -6.42 -10.61 2.68
N GLY A 79 -6.35 -10.28 3.96
CA GLY A 79 -7.28 -10.79 4.98
C GLY A 79 -6.62 -11.58 6.09
N SER A 80 -5.32 -11.38 6.29
CA SER A 80 -4.54 -12.02 7.35
C SER A 80 -4.99 -11.62 8.75
N GLY A 81 -4.52 -12.37 9.72
CA GLY A 81 -4.65 -12.06 11.14
C GLY A 81 -3.86 -10.83 11.60
N VAL A 82 -2.93 -10.31 10.78
CA VAL A 82 -2.07 -9.18 11.18
C VAL A 82 -2.90 -7.96 11.53
N LYS A 83 -2.67 -7.45 12.73
CA LYS A 83 -3.29 -6.21 13.21
C LYS A 83 -2.22 -5.15 13.38
N ILE A 84 -2.51 -3.98 12.85
CA ILE A 84 -1.64 -2.81 12.94
C ILE A 84 -2.48 -1.57 13.20
N SER A 85 -2.03 -0.70 14.08
CA SER A 85 -2.70 0.59 14.35
C SER A 85 -2.32 1.65 13.33
N ALA A 86 -3.13 2.71 13.24
CA ALA A 86 -2.82 3.86 12.40
C ALA A 86 -1.50 4.55 12.82
N LEU A 87 -1.20 4.57 14.11
CA LEU A 87 0.05 5.14 14.61
C LEU A 87 1.27 4.32 14.14
N GLU A 88 1.22 3.00 14.28
CA GLU A 88 2.30 2.11 13.80
C GLU A 88 2.48 2.23 12.29
N GLN A 89 1.41 2.40 11.50
CA GLN A 89 1.50 2.67 10.07
C GLN A 89 2.25 3.97 9.77
N VAL A 90 1.96 5.04 10.50
CA VAL A 90 2.69 6.32 10.37
C VAL A 90 4.16 6.13 10.72
N GLU A 91 4.49 5.45 11.82
CA GLU A 91 5.87 5.21 12.24
C GLU A 91 6.67 4.42 11.18
N LEU A 92 6.06 3.38 10.62
CA LEU A 92 6.69 2.59 9.54
C LEU A 92 6.84 3.41 8.25
N LEU A 93 5.85 4.24 7.92
CA LEU A 93 5.91 5.10 6.74
C LEU A 93 7.00 6.17 6.87
N VAL A 94 7.20 6.74 8.07
CA VAL A 94 8.31 7.66 8.38
C VAL A 94 9.65 6.97 8.19
N LYS A 95 9.82 5.73 8.68
CA LYS A 95 11.04 4.95 8.51
C LYS A 95 11.30 4.63 7.03
N LEU A 96 10.26 4.26 6.28
CA LEU A 96 10.36 4.03 4.83
C LEU A 96 10.77 5.32 4.10
N TYR A 97 10.14 6.44 4.42
CA TYR A 97 10.44 7.74 3.84
C TYR A 97 11.89 8.17 4.06
N ARG A 98 12.42 7.93 5.27
CA ARG A 98 13.82 8.23 5.64
C ARG A 98 14.81 7.18 5.16
N ASN A 99 14.33 6.11 4.58
CA ASN A 99 15.13 4.92 4.24
C ASN A 99 15.87 4.31 5.43
N ASP A 100 15.25 4.32 6.61
CA ASP A 100 15.83 3.72 7.83
C ASP A 100 15.96 2.18 7.71
N PHE A 101 15.31 1.57 6.73
CA PHE A 101 15.45 0.14 6.40
C PHE A 101 16.68 -0.17 5.53
N GLY A 102 17.36 0.85 4.99
CA GLY A 102 18.57 0.68 4.19
C GLY A 102 18.32 0.09 2.81
N PHE A 103 17.17 0.35 2.20
CA PHE A 103 16.88 -0.04 0.82
C PHE A 103 17.73 0.76 -0.18
N ARG A 104 17.88 0.23 -1.39
CA ARG A 104 18.50 0.97 -2.48
C ARG A 104 17.68 2.21 -2.82
N ASP A 105 18.35 3.33 -3.09
CA ASP A 105 17.67 4.58 -3.42
C ASP A 105 16.76 4.46 -4.64
N GLU A 106 17.14 3.66 -5.63
CA GLU A 106 16.33 3.35 -6.80
C GLU A 106 15.02 2.61 -6.47
N SER A 107 15.04 1.72 -5.45
CA SER A 107 13.85 1.02 -4.97
C SER A 107 12.88 1.99 -4.28
N ILE A 108 13.42 2.88 -3.44
CA ILE A 108 12.64 3.93 -2.78
C ILE A 108 12.01 4.86 -3.82
N ALA A 109 12.79 5.31 -4.81
CA ALA A 109 12.31 6.19 -5.87
C ALA A 109 11.18 5.53 -6.68
N ALA A 110 11.33 4.25 -7.04
CA ALA A 110 10.31 3.51 -7.79
C ALA A 110 9.01 3.31 -6.99
N VAL A 111 9.10 3.05 -5.68
CA VAL A 111 7.93 2.94 -4.81
C VAL A 111 7.24 4.30 -4.66
N ARG A 112 8.01 5.38 -4.45
CA ARG A 112 7.47 6.73 -4.38
C ARG A 112 6.72 7.11 -5.66
N ASP A 113 7.32 6.87 -6.83
CA ASP A 113 6.65 7.10 -8.12
C ASP A 113 5.35 6.29 -8.24
N ALA A 114 5.34 5.04 -7.77
CA ALA A 114 4.18 4.17 -7.84
C ALA A 114 3.00 4.59 -6.95
N ILE A 115 3.28 5.30 -5.85
CA ILE A 115 2.27 5.75 -4.88
C ILE A 115 1.98 7.26 -4.96
N LEU A 116 2.56 7.98 -5.92
CA LEU A 116 2.22 9.39 -6.19
C LEU A 116 0.79 9.49 -6.68
N LEU A 117 -0.05 10.26 -6.00
CA LEU A 117 -1.49 10.40 -6.30
C LEU A 117 -1.79 11.63 -7.15
N ASP A 118 -1.09 12.73 -6.91
CA ASP A 118 -1.30 14.00 -7.62
C ASP A 118 0.01 14.80 -7.77
N GLU A 119 -0.07 15.89 -8.56
CA GLU A 119 1.06 16.78 -8.81
C GLU A 119 1.39 17.68 -7.60
N ASP A 120 0.51 17.75 -6.61
CA ASP A 120 0.67 18.58 -5.41
C ASP A 120 1.55 17.88 -4.35
N GLY A 121 2.11 16.72 -4.69
CA GLY A 121 3.04 15.99 -3.83
C GLY A 121 2.38 15.16 -2.74
N LEU A 122 1.14 14.74 -2.95
CA LEU A 122 0.47 13.75 -2.10
C LEU A 122 0.80 12.33 -2.58
N TYR A 123 1.33 11.54 -1.68
CA TYR A 123 1.69 10.14 -1.88
C TYR A 123 0.83 9.26 -0.96
N GLY A 124 0.40 8.12 -1.45
CA GLY A 124 -0.34 7.22 -0.57
C GLY A 124 -0.94 6.00 -1.23
N LYS A 125 -1.57 5.18 -0.40
CA LYS A 125 -2.25 3.96 -0.81
C LYS A 125 -3.51 3.74 0.01
N THR A 126 -4.57 3.41 -0.69
CA THR A 126 -5.85 2.99 -0.10
C THR A 126 -5.90 1.47 0.08
N GLY A 127 -6.67 1.01 1.06
CA GLY A 127 -7.03 -0.39 1.23
C GLY A 127 -8.50 -0.52 1.62
N THR A 128 -9.17 -1.57 1.15
CA THR A 128 -10.56 -1.87 1.50
C THR A 128 -10.67 -3.28 2.04
N GLY A 129 -11.16 -3.41 3.27
CA GLY A 129 -11.48 -4.69 3.87
C GLY A 129 -12.94 -5.06 3.61
N ARG A 130 -13.19 -6.33 3.21
CA ARG A 130 -14.53 -6.84 2.89
C ARG A 130 -14.88 -8.02 3.76
N LEU A 131 -16.14 -8.12 4.13
CA LEU A 131 -16.73 -9.27 4.79
C LEU A 131 -18.09 -9.56 4.16
N ASN A 132 -18.32 -10.79 3.69
CA ASN A 132 -19.56 -11.21 3.03
C ASN A 132 -20.02 -10.19 1.96
N ASP A 133 -19.11 -9.84 1.05
CA ASP A 133 -19.31 -8.87 -0.03
C ASP A 133 -19.65 -7.43 0.39
N THR A 134 -19.60 -7.13 1.68
CA THR A 134 -19.78 -5.78 2.21
C THR A 134 -18.41 -5.15 2.54
N ASN A 135 -18.17 -3.92 2.10
CA ASN A 135 -17.02 -3.15 2.53
C ASN A 135 -17.24 -2.76 4.00
N ILE A 136 -16.34 -3.19 4.88
CA ILE A 136 -16.43 -2.95 6.34
C ILE A 136 -15.28 -2.15 6.90
N ALA A 137 -14.19 -2.04 6.16
CA ALA A 137 -13.01 -1.31 6.60
C ALA A 137 -12.38 -0.54 5.44
N GLY A 138 -11.91 0.66 5.71
CA GLY A 138 -11.17 1.51 4.80
C GLY A 138 -9.87 1.99 5.43
N TRP A 139 -8.78 1.87 4.67
CA TRP A 139 -7.48 2.43 5.02
C TRP A 139 -7.06 3.47 3.99
N PHE A 140 -6.43 4.51 4.47
CA PHE A 140 -5.53 5.37 3.70
C PHE A 140 -4.27 5.59 4.52
N ILE A 141 -3.12 5.36 3.92
CA ILE A 141 -1.81 5.72 4.47
C ILE A 141 -1.06 6.54 3.43
N GLY A 142 -0.40 7.61 3.86
CA GLY A 142 0.28 8.49 2.91
C GLY A 142 1.08 9.58 3.58
N PHE A 143 1.71 10.37 2.75
CA PHE A 143 2.41 11.59 3.16
C PHE A 143 2.27 12.67 2.08
N VAL A 144 2.42 13.90 2.49
CA VAL A 144 2.47 15.06 1.59
C VAL A 144 3.74 15.85 1.84
N GLU A 145 4.41 16.22 0.78
CA GLU A 145 5.60 17.08 0.82
C GLU A 145 5.23 18.51 0.48
N THR A 146 5.47 19.42 1.41
CA THR A 146 5.22 20.85 1.24
C THR A 146 6.51 21.63 1.46
N HIS A 147 6.50 22.92 1.13
CA HIS A 147 7.62 23.81 1.43
C HIS A 147 7.84 24.02 2.95
N GLN A 148 6.87 23.66 3.80
CA GLN A 148 6.95 23.75 5.27
C GLN A 148 7.46 22.45 5.90
N GLY A 149 7.46 21.34 5.16
CA GLY A 149 7.87 20.03 5.65
C GLY A 149 7.05 18.88 5.08
N THR A 150 7.30 17.69 5.58
CA THR A 150 6.57 16.47 5.22
C THR A 150 5.61 16.08 6.32
N TYR A 151 4.36 15.88 5.97
CA TYR A 151 3.29 15.46 6.88
C TYR A 151 2.87 14.03 6.54
N PHE A 152 2.77 13.19 7.55
CA PHE A 152 2.38 11.79 7.42
C PHE A 152 0.98 11.59 7.97
N VAL A 153 0.18 10.79 7.27
CA VAL A 153 -1.22 10.55 7.62
C VAL A 153 -1.56 9.08 7.49
N ALA A 154 -2.31 8.57 8.45
CA ALA A 154 -2.98 7.29 8.35
C ALA A 154 -4.41 7.41 8.87
N VAL A 155 -5.36 6.96 8.08
CA VAL A 155 -6.79 6.92 8.43
C VAL A 155 -7.26 5.48 8.35
N TYR A 156 -7.90 5.02 9.42
CA TYR A 156 -8.62 3.75 9.47
C TYR A 156 -10.07 3.99 9.81
N LEU A 157 -10.95 3.52 8.95
CA LEU A 157 -12.40 3.57 9.15
C LEU A 157 -12.92 2.15 9.26
N HIS A 158 -13.83 1.93 10.21
CA HIS A 158 -14.53 0.66 10.35
C HIS A 158 -16.03 0.92 10.56
N SER A 159 -16.87 0.27 9.75
CA SER A 159 -18.33 0.37 9.85
C SER A 159 -18.99 -0.85 9.23
N GLN A 160 -20.01 -1.37 9.86
CA GLN A 160 -20.86 -2.42 9.28
C GLN A 160 -21.77 -1.90 8.15
N ASN A 161 -21.92 -0.58 8.01
CA ASN A 161 -22.77 0.06 7.03
C ASN A 161 -22.03 0.59 5.79
N GLY A 162 -20.79 0.15 5.60
CA GLY A 162 -19.92 0.54 4.51
C GLY A 162 -18.79 1.45 4.98
N SER A 163 -17.56 1.00 4.74
CA SER A 163 -16.33 1.77 4.85
C SER A 163 -15.34 1.20 3.86
N ASP A 164 -14.68 2.06 3.11
CA ASP A 164 -13.70 1.64 2.10
C ASP A 164 -12.52 2.62 2.02
N GLY A 165 -11.57 2.26 1.18
CA GLY A 165 -10.37 3.06 0.99
C GLY A 165 -10.63 4.43 0.37
N ALA A 166 -11.67 4.59 -0.44
CA ALA A 166 -12.02 5.87 -1.03
C ALA A 166 -12.51 6.85 0.04
N LEU A 167 -13.36 6.39 0.95
CA LEU A 167 -13.83 7.19 2.09
C LEU A 167 -12.69 7.53 3.06
N ALA A 168 -11.75 6.59 3.28
CA ALA A 168 -10.58 6.86 4.10
C ALA A 168 -9.65 7.93 3.47
N TYR A 169 -9.45 7.88 2.15
CA TYR A 169 -8.71 8.90 1.40
C TYR A 169 -9.41 10.26 1.47
N GLU A 170 -10.72 10.32 1.23
CA GLU A 170 -11.50 11.57 1.33
C GLU A 170 -11.40 12.17 2.74
N THR A 171 -11.50 11.34 3.78
CA THR A 171 -11.35 11.76 5.17
C THR A 171 -9.96 12.35 5.43
N ALA A 172 -8.89 11.68 4.96
CA ALA A 172 -7.53 12.17 5.09
C ALA A 172 -7.34 13.50 4.36
N SER A 173 -7.85 13.62 3.13
CA SER A 173 -7.77 14.85 2.32
C SER A 173 -8.48 16.01 3.00
N ASN A 174 -9.67 15.80 3.54
CA ASN A 174 -10.41 16.84 4.27
C ASN A 174 -9.65 17.29 5.53
N ILE A 175 -9.05 16.37 6.29
CA ILE A 175 -8.22 16.72 7.45
C ILE A 175 -7.01 17.55 7.01
N LEU A 176 -6.32 17.15 5.95
CA LEU A 176 -5.16 17.90 5.46
C LEU A 176 -5.53 19.30 4.95
N LYS A 177 -6.71 19.46 4.32
CA LYS A 177 -7.28 20.77 3.92
C LYS A 177 -7.63 21.62 5.11
N ASP A 178 -8.34 21.08 6.10
CA ASP A 178 -8.72 21.80 7.32
C ASP A 178 -7.50 22.28 8.12
N MET A 179 -6.39 21.56 8.01
CA MET A 179 -5.10 21.94 8.59
C MET A 179 -4.30 22.89 7.70
N ASN A 180 -4.79 23.28 6.52
CA ASN A 180 -4.11 24.09 5.50
C ASN A 180 -2.74 23.50 5.07
N ILE A 181 -2.64 22.18 4.99
CA ILE A 181 -1.46 21.46 4.52
C ILE A 181 -1.53 21.27 2.99
N ILE A 182 -2.71 21.01 2.46
CA ILE A 182 -3.02 20.95 1.01
C ILE A 182 -4.17 21.89 0.66
N GLU A 183 -4.38 22.18 -0.63
CA GLU A 183 -5.48 23.03 -1.15
C GLU A 183 -6.82 22.27 -1.30
#